data_2bd635d4e4ecfba4d7768e9ec2c8a508
#
_entry.id   2bd635d4e4ecfba4d7768e9ec2c8a508
#
_cell.length_a   1.000
_cell.length_b   1.000
_cell.length_c   1.000
_cell.angle_alpha   90.00
_cell.angle_beta   90.00
_cell.angle_gamma   90.00
#
_symmetry.space_group_name_H-M   'P 1'
#
loop_
_entity.id
_entity.type
_entity.pdbx_description
1 polymer ?
#
loop_
_entity_poly.entity_id
_entity_poly.type
_entity_poly.pdbx_seq_one_letter_code
_entity_poly.pdbx_strand_id
1 'polypeptide(L)'
;MTITDYTYVATAGFNCMPTHQLARAAKCFALQPAGFHGPFDWFMLTIDHIVTALESDFREFFRPETARITGKLDEEHWRVNDRTGVKSWHHFCRKSEDEHITAHAWSRFDRWFNRRLKLWRNALADPNGRVLIVRVQSAAMTDSVEDLTRLATVLRARASGEISIAALTLADLHVPHSDVRTYPLKRTWPENVDVDQMDWDRDYGLGPAWKGHDASWDEFWNTV
;
A
#
# COMPACT_ATOMS: atom_id res chain seq x y z
N MET A 1 15.16 9.85 10.63
CA MET A 1 14.67 10.59 9.45
C MET A 1 13.18 10.83 9.62
N THR A 2 12.61 11.70 8.83
CA THR A 2 11.17 12.00 8.84
C THR A 2 10.61 11.80 7.43
N ILE A 3 9.29 11.74 7.28
CA ILE A 3 8.67 11.59 5.95
C ILE A 3 9.10 12.68 4.97
N THR A 4 9.46 13.88 5.45
CA THR A 4 9.90 15.01 4.60
C THR A 4 11.31 14.87 4.06
N ASP A 5 12.09 13.90 4.56
CA ASP A 5 13.43 13.61 4.07
C ASP A 5 13.39 12.81 2.76
N TYR A 6 12.23 12.32 2.35
CA TYR A 6 12.05 11.50 1.15
C TYR A 6 11.49 12.32 -0.01
N THR A 7 11.98 12.06 -1.21
CA THR A 7 11.50 12.68 -2.45
C THR A 7 10.24 12.00 -2.99
N TYR A 8 10.01 10.74 -2.58
CA TYR A 8 8.83 9.97 -2.95
C TYR A 8 8.46 8.97 -1.86
N VAL A 9 7.17 8.90 -1.54
CA VAL A 9 6.62 7.97 -0.55
C VAL A 9 5.46 7.20 -1.16
N ALA A 10 5.48 5.88 -1.03
CA ALA A 10 4.39 5.03 -1.50
C ALA A 10 4.06 3.93 -0.49
N THR A 11 2.88 3.35 -0.61
CA THR A 11 2.49 2.19 0.17
C THR A 11 2.68 0.91 -0.63
N ALA A 12 3.06 -0.16 0.04
CA ALA A 12 3.20 -1.49 -0.55
C ALA A 12 2.01 -2.36 -0.12
N GLY A 13 0.84 -1.87 -0.38
CA GLY A 13 -0.49 -2.47 -0.30
C GLY A 13 -0.70 -3.69 0.59
N PHE A 14 -1.15 -3.47 1.83
CA PHE A 14 -1.85 -4.53 2.56
C PHE A 14 -3.34 -4.20 2.64
N ASN A 15 -3.64 -2.95 2.92
CA ASN A 15 -4.99 -2.43 3.10
C ASN A 15 -5.05 -0.93 2.77
N CYS A 16 -6.20 -0.32 3.00
CA CYS A 16 -6.43 1.10 2.67
C CYS A 16 -5.83 2.06 3.72
N MET A 17 -5.54 1.58 4.93
CA MET A 17 -5.08 2.43 6.05
C MET A 17 -3.79 3.18 5.74
N PRO A 18 -2.67 2.54 5.33
CA PRO A 18 -1.45 3.28 5.06
C PRO A 18 -1.62 4.27 3.91
N THR A 19 -2.43 3.95 2.90
CA THR A 19 -2.71 4.88 1.79
C THR A 19 -3.53 6.09 2.28
N HIS A 20 -4.52 5.87 3.13
CA HIS A 20 -5.30 6.96 3.75
C HIS A 20 -4.40 7.86 4.59
N GLN A 21 -3.57 7.28 5.45
CA GLN A 21 -2.65 8.01 6.32
C GLN A 21 -1.56 8.74 5.53
N LEU A 22 -1.06 8.16 4.44
CA LEU A 22 -0.15 8.86 3.55
C LEU A 22 -0.81 10.06 2.87
N ALA A 23 -2.05 9.92 2.39
CA ALA A 23 -2.79 11.04 1.80
C ALA A 23 -3.08 12.17 2.81
N ARG A 24 -3.28 11.83 4.08
CA ARG A 24 -3.40 12.79 5.19
C ARG A 24 -2.05 13.46 5.49
N ALA A 25 -1.00 12.66 5.66
CA ALA A 25 0.35 13.15 5.91
C ALA A 25 0.83 14.10 4.81
N ALA A 26 0.53 13.82 3.55
CA ALA A 26 0.88 14.68 2.44
C ALA A 26 0.34 16.12 2.59
N LYS A 27 -0.83 16.27 3.22
CA LYS A 27 -1.40 17.59 3.54
C LYS A 27 -0.76 18.21 4.77
N CYS A 28 -0.58 17.42 5.84
CA CYS A 28 -0.04 17.88 7.12
C CYS A 28 1.43 18.31 7.01
N PHE A 29 2.22 17.58 6.25
CA PHE A 29 3.66 17.80 6.06
C PHE A 29 3.99 18.53 4.74
N ALA A 30 2.99 19.04 4.04
CA ALA A 30 3.14 19.77 2.77
C ALA A 30 3.98 19.01 1.72
N LEU A 31 3.81 17.68 1.64
CA LEU A 31 4.49 16.87 0.64
C LEU A 31 4.06 17.29 -0.78
N GLN A 32 5.01 17.30 -1.70
CA GLN A 32 4.70 17.62 -3.09
C GLN A 32 3.76 16.57 -3.69
N PRO A 33 2.68 16.96 -4.39
CA PRO A 33 1.69 16.01 -4.93
C PRO A 33 2.26 14.95 -5.86
N ALA A 34 3.41 15.20 -6.49
CA ALA A 34 4.11 14.24 -7.33
C ALA A 34 4.99 13.27 -6.52
N GLY A 35 5.26 13.58 -5.25
CA GLY A 35 6.19 12.83 -4.39
C GLY A 35 5.52 11.78 -3.52
N PHE A 36 4.23 11.49 -3.69
CA PHE A 36 3.55 10.45 -2.93
C PHE A 36 2.48 9.73 -3.76
N HIS A 37 2.09 8.55 -3.29
CA HIS A 37 1.23 7.58 -3.95
C HIS A 37 1.91 6.71 -5.00
N GLY A 38 1.74 5.40 -4.83
CA GLY A 38 2.30 4.38 -5.69
C GLY A 38 1.26 3.55 -6.47
N PRO A 39 1.73 2.63 -7.30
CA PRO A 39 0.85 1.75 -8.08
C PRO A 39 0.14 0.70 -7.20
N PHE A 40 0.59 0.48 -5.97
CA PHE A 40 0.03 -0.49 -5.04
C PHE A 40 -0.97 0.09 -4.05
N ASP A 41 -1.21 1.39 -4.10
CA ASP A 41 -2.17 2.07 -3.23
C ASP A 41 -3.58 1.50 -3.42
N TRP A 42 -4.31 1.33 -2.31
CA TRP A 42 -5.68 0.84 -2.28
C TRP A 42 -5.87 -0.62 -2.70
N PHE A 43 -4.77 -1.39 -2.82
CA PHE A 43 -4.82 -2.82 -3.04
C PHE A 43 -4.50 -3.59 -1.76
N MET A 44 -5.03 -4.81 -1.66
CA MET A 44 -4.58 -5.81 -0.70
C MET A 44 -3.67 -6.80 -1.42
N LEU A 45 -2.40 -6.80 -1.03
CA LEU A 45 -1.32 -7.50 -1.72
C LEU A 45 -0.42 -8.23 -0.74
N THR A 46 -0.07 -9.45 -1.05
CA THR A 46 1.10 -10.11 -0.46
C THR A 46 2.39 -9.57 -1.10
N ILE A 47 3.53 -9.85 -0.48
CA ILE A 47 4.83 -9.51 -1.07
C ILE A 47 5.03 -10.25 -2.40
N ASP A 48 4.55 -11.49 -2.53
CA ASP A 48 4.59 -12.22 -3.79
C ASP A 48 3.89 -11.48 -4.93
N HIS A 49 2.71 -10.92 -4.67
CA HIS A 49 2.00 -10.11 -5.66
C HIS A 49 2.81 -8.88 -6.09
N ILE A 50 3.45 -8.21 -5.12
CA ILE A 50 4.26 -7.00 -5.38
C ILE A 50 5.49 -7.38 -6.20
N VAL A 51 6.21 -8.42 -5.79
CA VAL A 51 7.42 -8.90 -6.48
C VAL A 51 7.09 -9.34 -7.90
N THR A 52 6.03 -10.14 -8.07
CA THR A 52 5.57 -10.58 -9.40
C THR A 52 5.20 -9.38 -10.29
N ALA A 53 4.50 -8.37 -9.75
CA ALA A 53 4.19 -7.16 -10.48
C ALA A 53 5.46 -6.40 -10.90
N LEU A 54 6.42 -6.27 -10.01
CA LEU A 54 7.70 -5.62 -10.29
C LEU A 54 8.49 -6.40 -11.34
N GLU A 55 8.64 -7.71 -11.20
CA GLU A 55 9.41 -8.57 -12.11
C GLU A 55 8.81 -8.60 -13.52
N SER A 56 7.48 -8.58 -13.63
CA SER A 56 6.79 -8.49 -14.93
C SER A 56 6.66 -7.07 -15.48
N ASP A 57 7.24 -6.06 -14.80
CA ASP A 57 7.00 -4.64 -15.11
C ASP A 57 5.51 -4.31 -15.23
N PHE A 58 4.70 -4.85 -14.30
CA PHE A 58 3.24 -4.66 -14.21
C PHE A 58 2.44 -5.16 -15.42
N ARG A 59 3.02 -5.97 -16.29
CA ARG A 59 2.33 -6.43 -17.52
C ARG A 59 1.10 -7.27 -17.24
N GLU A 60 1.11 -8.03 -16.15
CA GLU A 60 0.01 -8.92 -15.77
C GLU A 60 -0.74 -8.46 -14.51
N PHE A 61 -0.40 -7.30 -13.98
CA PHE A 61 -0.97 -6.80 -12.75
C PHE A 61 -2.39 -6.29 -12.95
N PHE A 62 -3.35 -6.93 -12.30
CA PHE A 62 -4.75 -6.53 -12.16
C PHE A 62 -5.44 -6.17 -13.51
N ARG A 63 -5.67 -7.18 -14.35
CA ARG A 63 -6.21 -7.02 -15.70
C ARG A 63 -7.72 -7.26 -15.76
N PRO A 64 -8.45 -6.61 -16.71
CA PRO A 64 -9.89 -6.82 -16.89
C PRO A 64 -10.27 -8.28 -17.10
N GLU A 65 -9.42 -9.04 -17.81
CA GLU A 65 -9.67 -10.43 -18.17
C GLU A 65 -9.60 -11.36 -16.97
N THR A 66 -8.89 -10.95 -15.92
CA THR A 66 -8.67 -11.74 -14.71
C THR A 66 -9.47 -11.27 -13.51
N ALA A 67 -9.94 -10.03 -13.51
CA ALA A 67 -10.66 -9.44 -12.38
C ALA A 67 -12.14 -9.83 -12.36
N ARG A 68 -12.66 -10.05 -11.16
CA ARG A 68 -14.07 -10.41 -10.91
C ARG A 68 -14.61 -9.65 -9.72
N ILE A 69 -15.87 -9.24 -9.79
CA ILE A 69 -16.60 -8.73 -8.63
C ILE A 69 -16.83 -9.90 -7.68
N THR A 70 -16.44 -9.74 -6.42
CA THR A 70 -16.61 -10.75 -5.37
C THR A 70 -17.61 -10.34 -4.30
N GLY A 71 -18.13 -9.12 -4.37
CA GLY A 71 -19.14 -8.59 -3.47
C GLY A 71 -19.16 -7.08 -3.43
N LYS A 72 -19.95 -6.55 -2.51
CA LYS A 72 -20.02 -5.12 -2.19
C LYS A 72 -19.07 -4.84 -1.03
N LEU A 73 -18.33 -3.73 -1.11
CA LEU A 73 -17.57 -3.22 0.03
C LEU A 73 -18.47 -2.36 0.92
N ASP A 74 -19.14 -1.40 0.28
CA ASP A 74 -20.06 -0.44 0.85
C ASP A 74 -21.11 -0.04 -0.20
N GLU A 75 -21.88 1.02 0.05
CA GLU A 75 -22.89 1.51 -0.90
C GLU A 75 -22.27 2.09 -2.19
N GLU A 76 -21.01 2.48 -2.14
CA GLU A 76 -20.34 3.20 -3.24
C GLU A 76 -19.32 2.35 -4.00
N HIS A 77 -18.86 1.23 -3.44
CA HIS A 77 -17.72 0.48 -4.01
C HIS A 77 -17.96 -1.02 -4.12
N TRP A 78 -17.35 -1.62 -5.16
CA TRP A 78 -17.26 -3.06 -5.33
C TRP A 78 -15.97 -3.62 -4.71
N ARG A 79 -16.08 -4.83 -4.15
CA ARG A 79 -14.91 -5.68 -3.92
C ARG A 79 -14.57 -6.39 -5.21
N VAL A 80 -13.37 -6.17 -5.71
CA VAL A 80 -12.91 -6.78 -6.96
C VAL A 80 -11.62 -7.54 -6.68
N ASN A 81 -11.60 -8.82 -7.04
CA ASN A 81 -10.41 -9.65 -6.95
C ASN A 81 -9.97 -10.06 -8.35
N ASP A 82 -8.66 -10.14 -8.57
CA ASP A 82 -8.15 -10.80 -9.76
C ASP A 82 -7.89 -12.30 -9.51
N ARG A 83 -7.53 -12.99 -10.57
CA ARG A 83 -7.24 -14.43 -10.54
C ARG A 83 -6.06 -14.79 -9.61
N THR A 84 -5.13 -13.89 -9.37
CA THR A 84 -3.95 -14.13 -8.54
C THR A 84 -4.22 -13.92 -7.05
N GLY A 85 -5.39 -13.37 -6.71
CA GLY A 85 -5.78 -13.06 -5.33
C GLY A 85 -5.53 -11.61 -4.93
N VAL A 86 -5.04 -10.77 -5.84
CA VAL A 86 -4.97 -9.31 -5.64
C VAL A 86 -6.37 -8.76 -5.47
N LYS A 87 -6.61 -8.01 -4.39
CA LYS A 87 -7.92 -7.44 -4.08
C LYS A 87 -7.90 -5.92 -4.22
N SER A 88 -8.91 -5.37 -4.87
CA SER A 88 -9.15 -3.94 -5.00
C SER A 88 -10.50 -3.58 -4.40
N TRP A 89 -10.53 -2.66 -3.45
CA TRP A 89 -11.75 -2.31 -2.73
C TRP A 89 -12.22 -0.87 -2.97
N HIS A 90 -11.40 0.01 -3.53
CA HIS A 90 -11.74 1.42 -3.68
C HIS A 90 -11.60 1.97 -5.11
N HIS A 91 -11.17 1.14 -6.06
CA HIS A 91 -10.96 1.61 -7.43
C HIS A 91 -12.23 1.60 -8.27
N PHE A 92 -13.20 0.75 -7.94
CA PHE A 92 -14.39 0.52 -8.75
C PHE A 92 -15.64 0.98 -8.00
N CYS A 93 -16.09 2.20 -8.34
CA CYS A 93 -17.32 2.73 -7.79
C CYS A 93 -18.50 1.94 -8.34
N ARG A 94 -19.43 1.65 -7.45
CA ARG A 94 -20.71 1.05 -7.74
C ARG A 94 -21.66 2.16 -8.18
N LYS A 95 -22.06 2.09 -9.43
CA LYS A 95 -23.18 2.90 -9.94
C LYS A 95 -24.30 1.92 -10.30
N SER A 96 -25.36 1.89 -9.52
CA SER A 96 -26.51 1.02 -9.75
C SER A 96 -26.23 -0.50 -9.63
N GLU A 97 -27.17 -1.30 -10.07
CA GLU A 97 -27.22 -2.76 -9.94
C GLU A 97 -26.35 -3.52 -10.96
N ASP A 98 -25.30 -2.87 -11.50
CA ASP A 98 -24.44 -3.50 -12.49
C ASP A 98 -23.72 -4.72 -11.87
N GLU A 99 -23.91 -5.89 -12.48
CA GLU A 99 -23.26 -7.14 -12.08
C GLU A 99 -21.81 -7.25 -12.60
N HIS A 100 -21.34 -6.26 -13.37
CA HIS A 100 -20.02 -6.27 -13.99
C HIS A 100 -19.36 -4.89 -13.96
N ILE A 101 -18.03 -4.89 -14.01
CA ILE A 101 -17.25 -3.65 -14.10
C ILE A 101 -17.34 -3.13 -15.54
N THR A 102 -17.87 -1.93 -15.71
CA THR A 102 -18.05 -1.33 -17.04
C THR A 102 -16.73 -0.97 -17.71
N ALA A 103 -16.70 -0.91 -19.03
CA ALA A 103 -15.53 -0.45 -19.80
C ALA A 103 -15.11 0.98 -19.40
N HIS A 104 -16.06 1.83 -19.01
CA HIS A 104 -15.77 3.17 -18.50
C HIS A 104 -15.02 3.13 -17.15
N ALA A 105 -15.44 2.26 -16.24
CA ALA A 105 -14.77 2.08 -14.95
C ALA A 105 -13.33 1.56 -15.13
N TRP A 106 -13.13 0.60 -16.04
CA TRP A 106 -11.81 0.13 -16.42
C TRP A 106 -10.94 1.23 -17.02
N SER A 107 -11.45 1.99 -17.99
CA SER A 107 -10.71 3.10 -18.59
C SER A 107 -10.31 4.16 -17.56
N ARG A 108 -11.13 4.39 -16.53
CA ARG A 108 -10.79 5.30 -15.42
C ARG A 108 -9.70 4.71 -14.53
N PHE A 109 -9.79 3.42 -14.20
CA PHE A 109 -8.76 2.70 -13.47
C PHE A 109 -7.42 2.73 -14.20
N ASP A 110 -7.39 2.42 -15.49
CA ASP A 110 -6.18 2.41 -16.31
C ASP A 110 -5.49 3.78 -16.33
N ARG A 111 -6.24 4.87 -16.49
CA ARG A 111 -5.66 6.23 -16.42
C ARG A 111 -5.06 6.53 -15.07
N TRP A 112 -5.75 6.17 -13.99
CA TRP A 112 -5.27 6.32 -12.62
C TRP A 112 -4.00 5.51 -12.40
N PHE A 113 -4.02 4.24 -12.76
CA PHE A 113 -2.91 3.31 -12.58
C PHE A 113 -1.67 3.71 -13.37
N ASN A 114 -1.83 4.00 -14.65
CA ASN A 114 -0.72 4.41 -15.51
C ASN A 114 -0.07 5.72 -15.07
N ARG A 115 -0.85 6.68 -14.56
CA ARG A 115 -0.30 7.90 -13.97
C ARG A 115 0.59 7.59 -12.76
N ARG A 116 0.15 6.72 -11.85
CA ARG A 116 0.93 6.34 -10.67
C ARG A 116 2.15 5.52 -11.02
N LEU A 117 2.01 4.61 -11.95
CA LEU A 117 3.11 3.81 -12.46
C LEU A 117 4.19 4.69 -13.10
N LYS A 118 3.81 5.74 -13.84
CA LYS A 118 4.76 6.72 -14.37
C LYS A 118 5.52 7.45 -13.26
N LEU A 119 4.82 7.93 -12.24
CA LEU A 119 5.45 8.62 -11.10
C LEU A 119 6.39 7.68 -10.35
N TRP A 120 5.98 6.46 -10.10
CA TRP A 120 6.77 5.40 -9.48
C TRP A 120 8.07 5.13 -10.25
N ARG A 121 7.96 4.90 -11.57
CA ARG A 121 9.14 4.67 -12.42
C ARG A 121 10.09 5.85 -12.43
N ASN A 122 9.58 7.07 -12.49
CA ASN A 122 10.40 8.27 -12.42
C ASN A 122 11.13 8.37 -11.07
N ALA A 123 10.44 8.10 -9.96
CA ALA A 123 11.04 8.13 -8.64
C ALA A 123 12.15 7.09 -8.46
N LEU A 124 11.95 5.87 -8.97
CA LEU A 124 12.98 4.82 -8.92
C LEU A 124 14.17 5.11 -9.85
N ALA A 125 13.95 5.81 -10.97
CA ALA A 125 14.99 6.15 -11.93
C ALA A 125 15.82 7.39 -11.52
N ASP A 126 15.38 8.16 -10.53
CA ASP A 126 16.11 9.35 -10.06
C ASP A 126 17.33 8.93 -9.21
N PRO A 127 18.58 9.19 -9.66
CA PRO A 127 19.78 8.83 -8.91
C PRO A 127 19.96 9.64 -7.63
N ASN A 128 19.29 10.79 -7.50
CA ASN A 128 19.27 11.62 -6.29
C ASN A 128 17.99 11.39 -5.48
N GLY A 129 17.13 10.50 -5.95
CA GLY A 129 15.85 10.18 -5.32
C GLY A 129 16.06 9.43 -4.01
N ARG A 130 15.21 9.74 -3.04
CA ARG A 130 15.07 9.00 -1.77
C ARG A 130 13.64 8.51 -1.68
N VAL A 131 13.46 7.21 -1.88
CA VAL A 131 12.14 6.57 -1.95
C VAL A 131 11.85 5.84 -0.65
N LEU A 132 10.70 6.12 -0.04
CA LEU A 132 10.17 5.38 1.10
C LEU A 132 9.01 4.51 0.66
N ILE A 133 9.07 3.23 0.99
CA ILE A 133 7.95 2.29 0.83
C ILE A 133 7.44 1.92 2.22
N VAL A 134 6.16 2.14 2.45
CA VAL A 134 5.51 1.76 3.72
C VAL A 134 4.72 0.48 3.52
N ARG A 135 5.12 -0.56 4.24
CA ARG A 135 4.45 -1.86 4.30
C ARG A 135 3.81 -2.06 5.66
N VAL A 136 2.55 -2.48 5.70
CA VAL A 136 1.82 -2.76 6.95
C VAL A 136 1.40 -4.21 6.94
N GLN A 137 1.63 -4.93 8.04
CA GLN A 137 1.11 -6.28 8.28
C GLN A 137 -0.25 -6.25 8.96
N SER A 138 -0.91 -7.40 8.97
CA SER A 138 -2.07 -7.70 9.82
C SER A 138 -2.06 -9.16 10.23
N ALA A 139 -2.93 -9.53 11.16
CA ALA A 139 -3.10 -10.92 11.58
C ALA A 139 -3.47 -11.86 10.41
N ALA A 140 -4.19 -11.35 9.40
CA ALA A 140 -4.59 -12.12 8.22
C ALA A 140 -3.49 -12.17 7.13
N MET A 141 -2.44 -11.33 7.24
CA MET A 141 -1.40 -11.22 6.22
C MET A 141 -0.09 -10.75 6.87
N THR A 142 0.67 -11.71 7.35
CA THR A 142 2.01 -11.49 7.92
C THR A 142 3.08 -11.71 6.85
N ASP A 143 4.13 -10.92 6.89
CA ASP A 143 5.29 -11.07 6.03
C ASP A 143 6.43 -11.67 6.86
N SER A 144 7.19 -12.58 6.30
CA SER A 144 8.39 -13.15 6.91
C SER A 144 9.61 -12.23 6.72
N VAL A 145 10.71 -12.55 7.38
CA VAL A 145 12.02 -11.90 7.15
C VAL A 145 12.46 -12.10 5.70
N GLU A 146 12.24 -13.28 5.16
CA GLU A 146 12.56 -13.65 3.77
C GLU A 146 11.75 -12.82 2.78
N ASP A 147 10.45 -12.63 3.03
CA ASP A 147 9.57 -11.82 2.19
C ASP A 147 10.04 -10.36 2.14
N LEU A 148 10.31 -9.75 3.28
CA LEU A 148 10.79 -8.37 3.37
C LEU A 148 12.17 -8.20 2.74
N THR A 149 13.07 -9.16 2.92
CA THR A 149 14.39 -9.18 2.28
C THR A 149 14.27 -9.29 0.76
N ARG A 150 13.39 -10.16 0.26
CA ARG A 150 13.12 -10.33 -1.16
C ARG A 150 12.53 -9.05 -1.77
N LEU A 151 11.56 -8.44 -1.09
CA LEU A 151 10.99 -7.16 -1.53
C LEU A 151 12.07 -6.08 -1.64
N ALA A 152 12.92 -5.95 -0.62
CA ALA A 152 14.01 -4.98 -0.61
C ALA A 152 15.00 -5.22 -1.76
N THR A 153 15.40 -6.47 -1.97
CA THR A 153 16.31 -6.86 -3.05
C THR A 153 15.74 -6.50 -4.42
N VAL A 154 14.48 -6.81 -4.66
CA VAL A 154 13.82 -6.53 -5.95
C VAL A 154 13.64 -5.03 -6.18
N LEU A 155 13.32 -4.26 -5.15
CA LEU A 155 13.20 -2.81 -5.24
C LEU A 155 14.56 -2.14 -5.44
N ARG A 156 15.60 -2.56 -4.69
CA ARG A 156 16.96 -2.06 -4.83
C ARG A 156 17.52 -2.27 -6.24
N ALA A 157 17.25 -3.41 -6.84
CA ALA A 157 17.70 -3.70 -8.21
C ALA A 157 17.05 -2.79 -9.28
N ARG A 158 15.99 -2.05 -8.93
CA ARG A 158 15.26 -1.13 -9.81
C ARG A 158 15.47 0.34 -9.49
N ALA A 159 15.98 0.64 -8.31
CA ALA A 159 16.19 2.01 -7.87
C ALA A 159 17.60 2.48 -8.26
N SER A 160 17.69 3.65 -8.88
CA SER A 160 18.96 4.34 -9.15
C SER A 160 19.44 5.16 -7.94
N GLY A 161 18.51 5.62 -7.11
CA GLY A 161 18.76 6.37 -5.88
C GLY A 161 18.63 5.52 -4.62
N GLU A 162 18.40 6.19 -3.49
CA GLU A 162 18.18 5.52 -2.20
C GLU A 162 16.77 4.96 -2.13
N ILE A 163 16.63 3.77 -1.52
CA ILE A 163 15.35 3.19 -1.19
C ILE A 163 15.32 2.76 0.27
N SER A 164 14.19 2.96 0.91
CA SER A 164 13.93 2.51 2.29
C SER A 164 12.57 1.86 2.37
N ILE A 165 12.46 0.79 3.13
CA ILE A 165 11.21 0.11 3.44
C ILE A 165 10.96 0.26 4.94
N ALA A 166 9.85 0.89 5.29
CA ALA A 166 9.33 0.91 6.65
C ALA A 166 8.25 -0.16 6.79
N ALA A 167 8.58 -1.26 7.42
CA ALA A 167 7.66 -2.37 7.64
C ALA A 167 7.05 -2.28 9.04
N LEU A 168 5.74 -2.07 9.11
CA LEU A 168 4.94 -2.11 10.34
C LEU A 168 4.50 -3.55 10.59
N THR A 169 5.08 -4.18 11.60
CA THR A 169 4.97 -5.63 11.87
C THR A 169 4.25 -5.92 13.18
N LEU A 170 3.48 -7.00 13.23
CA LEU A 170 2.84 -7.47 14.47
C LEU A 170 3.86 -8.04 15.44
N ALA A 171 4.77 -8.88 14.95
CA ALA A 171 5.88 -9.40 15.73
C ALA A 171 7.10 -8.47 15.66
N ASP A 172 7.96 -8.53 16.66
CA ASP A 172 9.26 -7.88 16.62
C ASP A 172 10.15 -8.66 15.65
N LEU A 173 10.30 -8.15 14.44
CA LEU A 173 11.10 -8.75 13.39
C LEU A 173 12.41 -7.99 13.22
N HIS A 174 13.51 -8.71 13.15
CA HIS A 174 14.79 -8.16 12.71
C HIS A 174 15.07 -8.64 11.27
N VAL A 175 15.09 -7.71 10.33
CA VAL A 175 15.40 -8.00 8.92
C VAL A 175 16.83 -7.60 8.63
N PRO A 176 17.75 -8.53 8.27
CA PRO A 176 19.16 -8.24 8.03
C PRO A 176 19.40 -7.63 6.65
N HIS A 177 18.68 -6.55 6.33
CA HIS A 177 18.81 -5.81 5.08
C HIS A 177 18.83 -4.31 5.36
N SER A 178 19.87 -3.61 4.89
CA SER A 178 20.09 -2.19 5.19
C SER A 178 18.94 -1.27 4.80
N ASP A 179 18.17 -1.64 3.80
CA ASP A 179 17.06 -0.84 3.28
C ASP A 179 15.75 -1.10 4.02
N VAL A 180 15.71 -2.06 4.94
CA VAL A 180 14.49 -2.42 5.70
C VAL A 180 14.64 -1.97 7.14
N ARG A 181 13.65 -1.21 7.61
CA ARG A 181 13.45 -0.90 9.02
C ARG A 181 12.09 -1.44 9.44
N THR A 182 12.07 -2.17 10.51
CA THR A 182 10.85 -2.69 11.10
C THR A 182 10.40 -1.81 12.26
N TYR A 183 9.10 -1.66 12.37
CA TYR A 183 8.45 -0.91 13.44
C TYR A 183 7.29 -1.72 13.97
N PRO A 184 7.10 -1.79 15.30
CA PRO A 184 5.90 -2.44 15.84
C PRO A 184 4.64 -1.76 15.31
N LEU A 185 3.70 -2.53 14.75
CA LEU A 185 2.42 -2.01 14.24
C LEU A 185 1.65 -1.24 15.33
N LYS A 186 1.79 -1.66 16.58
CA LYS A 186 1.22 -0.99 17.76
C LYS A 186 1.54 0.51 17.82
N ARG A 187 2.68 0.94 17.26
CA ARG A 187 3.05 2.38 17.23
C ARG A 187 2.07 3.25 16.44
N THR A 188 1.28 2.67 15.57
CA THR A 188 0.28 3.40 14.75
C THR A 188 -1.12 3.37 15.36
N TRP A 189 -1.24 2.87 16.60
CA TRP A 189 -2.49 2.77 17.35
C TRP A 189 -2.35 3.31 18.76
N PRO A 190 -3.44 3.78 19.41
CA PRO A 190 -3.43 4.13 20.82
C PRO A 190 -3.02 2.93 21.69
N GLU A 191 -2.39 3.20 22.82
CA GLU A 191 -1.90 2.16 23.74
C GLU A 191 -3.00 1.20 24.24
N ASN A 192 -4.24 1.67 24.31
CA ASN A 192 -5.39 0.88 24.77
C ASN A 192 -6.01 0.00 23.66
N VAL A 193 -5.48 0.03 22.45
CA VAL A 193 -5.94 -0.83 21.35
C VAL A 193 -5.06 -2.06 21.26
N ASP A 194 -5.67 -3.24 21.41
CA ASP A 194 -5.01 -4.51 21.19
C ASP A 194 -5.09 -4.90 19.70
N VAL A 195 -4.03 -4.55 18.98
CA VAL A 195 -3.95 -4.80 17.52
C VAL A 195 -3.87 -6.28 17.16
N ASP A 196 -3.45 -7.12 18.11
CA ASP A 196 -3.33 -8.56 17.92
C ASP A 196 -4.70 -9.24 17.99
N GLN A 197 -5.66 -8.63 18.72
CA GLN A 197 -7.02 -9.10 18.89
C GLN A 197 -8.01 -8.44 17.91
N MET A 198 -7.55 -7.53 17.06
CA MET A 198 -8.42 -6.90 16.06
C MET A 198 -8.91 -7.93 15.04
N ASP A 199 -10.22 -8.04 14.91
CA ASP A 199 -10.85 -8.72 13.77
C ASP A 199 -10.80 -7.78 12.56
N TRP A 200 -9.69 -7.86 11.83
CA TRP A 200 -9.45 -6.99 10.68
C TRP A 200 -10.51 -7.09 9.58
N ASP A 201 -11.16 -8.24 9.44
CA ASP A 201 -12.24 -8.40 8.47
C ASP A 201 -13.55 -7.76 8.96
N ARG A 202 -13.85 -7.86 10.25
CA ARG A 202 -15.03 -7.28 10.88
C ARG A 202 -14.83 -5.79 11.19
N ASP A 203 -13.75 -5.46 11.88
CA ASP A 203 -13.51 -4.11 12.40
C ASP A 203 -13.03 -3.17 11.31
N TYR A 204 -12.49 -3.73 10.22
CA TYR A 204 -12.01 -2.99 9.06
C TYR A 204 -13.15 -2.46 8.16
N GLY A 205 -14.30 -3.16 8.10
CA GLY A 205 -15.44 -2.79 7.24
C GLY A 205 -16.50 -1.91 7.89
N LEU A 206 -16.47 -1.71 9.20
CA LEU A 206 -17.62 -1.21 9.96
C LEU A 206 -17.42 0.11 10.72
N GLY A 207 -16.29 0.83 10.53
CA GLY A 207 -16.09 2.07 11.26
C GLY A 207 -14.81 2.83 10.92
N PRO A 208 -14.47 3.89 11.68
CA PRO A 208 -13.27 4.69 11.46
C PRO A 208 -11.95 3.91 11.67
N ALA A 209 -12.00 2.71 12.23
CA ALA A 209 -10.84 1.87 12.50
C ALA A 209 -9.96 1.63 11.26
N TRP A 210 -10.54 1.49 10.07
CA TRP A 210 -9.79 1.31 8.83
C TRP A 210 -8.90 2.52 8.45
N LYS A 211 -9.16 3.69 9.03
CA LYS A 211 -8.37 4.90 8.81
C LYS A 211 -7.10 4.93 9.65
N GLY A 212 -7.03 4.14 10.72
CA GLY A 212 -5.97 4.18 11.72
C GLY A 212 -6.15 5.36 12.69
N HIS A 213 -5.19 5.53 13.60
CA HIS A 213 -5.19 6.60 14.60
C HIS A 213 -4.24 7.72 14.18
N ASP A 214 -4.79 8.89 13.85
CA ASP A 214 -4.07 9.99 13.24
C ASP A 214 -2.83 10.43 14.03
N ALA A 215 -2.94 10.61 15.35
CA ALA A 215 -1.82 11.06 16.17
C ALA A 215 -0.66 10.04 16.20
N SER A 216 -0.96 8.74 16.33
CA SER A 216 0.05 7.68 16.31
C SER A 216 0.74 7.58 14.93
N TRP A 217 0.00 7.81 13.86
CA TRP A 217 0.57 7.88 12.52
C TRP A 217 1.44 9.12 12.32
N ASP A 218 1.10 10.27 12.93
CA ASP A 218 1.93 11.48 12.88
C ASP A 218 3.27 11.25 13.58
N GLU A 219 3.26 10.57 14.73
CA GLU A 219 4.49 10.15 15.42
C GLU A 219 5.33 9.22 14.55
N PHE A 220 4.70 8.23 13.91
CA PHE A 220 5.38 7.33 12.98
C PHE A 220 6.04 8.11 11.83
N TRP A 221 5.32 9.02 11.17
CA TRP A 221 5.84 9.84 10.07
C TRP A 221 7.02 10.73 10.46
N ASN A 222 7.11 11.10 11.72
CA ASN A 222 8.24 11.88 12.26
C ASN A 222 9.47 11.01 12.60
N THR A 223 9.41 9.71 12.47
CA THR A 223 10.48 8.77 12.90
C THR A 223 10.96 7.79 11.83
N VAL A 224 10.34 7.78 10.64
CA VAL A 224 10.70 6.89 9.52
C VAL A 224 11.98 7.32 8.79
#